data_ab966eb54fa21b0e4070ea12cc913c71
#
_entry.id   ab966eb54fa21b0e4070ea12cc913c71
#
_cell.length_a   1.000
_cell.length_b   1.000
_cell.length_c   1.000
_cell.angle_alpha   90.00
_cell.angle_beta   90.00
_cell.angle_gamma   90.00
#
_symmetry.space_group_name_H-M   'P 1'
#
loop_
_entity.id
_entity.type
_entity.pdbx_description
1 polymer ?
#
loop_
_entity_poly.entity_id
_entity_poly.type
_entity_poly.pdbx_seq_one_letter_code
_entity_poly.pdbx_strand_id
1 'polypeptide(L)'
;MKGRYGLELYYHKKRVIVFWVIASLSGLIAISILSFFLVKVFRDKVLNLDSVSSLYKNWDLHTAEGYSSVYETSLQILENKPYHNTALAFHGYSSFMLAESETDNMKSQQLLDEAIFSLRTAKRNCREDVLPQINYMLGRAYFYKGKLSNYHYYSDLVVKYLNLAVDAGYVSDDIPLLLGLSYASLGDTDNSIAAFTEALLVRESDTLLFNIAKQYCNNEQHSVAKQYLVRVFETSENEDLLNKSHILLGQIYINEKNYDDAEAEYNYILQKDENSADAHYGLGLVHELRGDNIKARAEWRKCLKIQFNHPGALKKMA
;
A
#
# COMPACT_ATOMS: atom_id res chain seq x y z
N MET A 1 -75.26 -64.80 4.78
CA MET A 1 -73.91 -64.49 4.22
C MET A 1 -73.80 -63.10 3.55
N LYS A 2 -74.86 -62.32 3.36
CA LYS A 2 -74.77 -60.98 2.64
C LYS A 2 -74.30 -59.84 3.50
N GLY A 3 -74.22 -59.94 4.83
CA GLY A 3 -73.78 -58.77 5.69
C GLY A 3 -72.25 -58.57 5.86
N ARG A 4 -71.44 -59.64 5.71
CA ARG A 4 -69.98 -59.56 5.90
C ARG A 4 -69.27 -58.91 4.71
N TYR A 5 -69.69 -59.14 3.50
CA TYR A 5 -69.17 -58.57 2.26
C TYR A 5 -69.39 -57.04 2.18
N GLY A 6 -70.47 -56.52 2.69
CA GLY A 6 -70.80 -55.09 2.70
C GLY A 6 -69.90 -54.30 3.65
N LEU A 7 -69.56 -54.86 4.81
CA LEU A 7 -68.70 -54.28 5.79
C LEU A 7 -67.21 -54.22 5.32
N GLU A 8 -66.71 -55.27 4.67
CA GLU A 8 -65.35 -55.32 4.12
C GLU A 8 -65.17 -54.29 2.98
N LEU A 9 -66.12 -54.11 2.10
CA LEU A 9 -66.10 -53.13 1.03
C LEU A 9 -66.16 -51.68 1.59
N TYR A 10 -66.90 -51.46 2.66
CA TYR A 10 -67.00 -50.17 3.33
C TYR A 10 -65.64 -49.80 3.99
N TYR A 11 -65.04 -50.74 4.70
CA TYR A 11 -63.70 -50.49 5.29
C TYR A 11 -62.59 -50.34 4.25
N HIS A 12 -62.68 -51.07 3.13
CA HIS A 12 -61.73 -50.94 2.03
C HIS A 12 -61.83 -49.52 1.38
N LYS A 13 -63.07 -49.08 1.06
CA LYS A 13 -63.31 -47.74 0.53
C LYS A 13 -62.83 -46.64 1.50
N LYS A 14 -63.06 -46.80 2.80
CA LYS A 14 -62.63 -45.83 3.82
C LYS A 14 -61.11 -45.79 3.92
N ARG A 15 -60.43 -46.92 3.85
CA ARG A 15 -58.95 -46.98 3.80
C ARG A 15 -58.35 -46.29 2.56
N VAL A 16 -58.98 -46.51 1.42
CA VAL A 16 -58.54 -45.86 0.16
C VAL A 16 -58.72 -44.32 0.22
N ILE A 17 -59.87 -43.86 0.75
CA ILE A 17 -60.09 -42.40 0.93
C ILE A 17 -59.06 -41.79 1.90
N VAL A 18 -58.82 -42.44 3.04
CA VAL A 18 -57.82 -41.99 4.03
C VAL A 18 -56.43 -41.97 3.42
N PHE A 19 -56.10 -43.01 2.64
CA PHE A 19 -54.76 -42.99 1.93
C PHE A 19 -54.65 -41.86 0.96
N TRP A 20 -55.66 -41.56 0.15
CA TRP A 20 -55.61 -40.40 -0.78
C TRP A 20 -55.60 -39.04 -0.06
N VAL A 21 -56.27 -38.92 1.08
CA VAL A 21 -56.22 -37.72 1.91
C VAL A 21 -54.84 -37.51 2.50
N ILE A 22 -54.21 -38.60 3.01
CA ILE A 22 -52.83 -38.50 3.54
C ILE A 22 -51.83 -38.18 2.41
N ALA A 23 -51.97 -38.82 1.25
CA ALA A 23 -51.13 -38.57 0.10
C ALA A 23 -51.24 -37.12 -0.44
N SER A 24 -52.46 -36.56 -0.46
CA SER A 24 -52.68 -35.15 -0.87
C SER A 24 -52.13 -34.17 0.16
N LEU A 25 -52.29 -34.44 1.45
CA LEU A 25 -51.71 -33.63 2.53
C LEU A 25 -50.17 -33.65 2.49
N SER A 26 -49.57 -34.81 2.32
CA SER A 26 -48.12 -34.94 2.19
C SER A 26 -47.56 -34.23 0.94
N GLY A 27 -48.30 -34.27 -0.17
CA GLY A 27 -48.00 -33.54 -1.39
C GLY A 27 -48.05 -32.03 -1.20
N LEU A 28 -49.06 -31.51 -0.51
CA LEU A 28 -49.16 -30.08 -0.16
C LEU A 28 -48.06 -29.61 0.75
N ILE A 29 -47.69 -30.42 1.74
CA ILE A 29 -46.55 -30.12 2.63
C ILE A 29 -45.23 -30.07 1.84
N ALA A 30 -45.00 -31.04 0.96
CA ALA A 30 -43.80 -31.07 0.11
C ALA A 30 -43.70 -29.85 -0.83
N ILE A 31 -44.83 -29.46 -1.44
CA ILE A 31 -44.92 -28.26 -2.30
C ILE A 31 -44.65 -26.99 -1.46
N SER A 32 -45.20 -26.89 -0.25
CA SER A 32 -45.00 -25.77 0.65
C SER A 32 -43.54 -25.64 1.07
N ILE A 33 -42.87 -26.74 1.41
CA ILE A 33 -41.44 -26.76 1.74
C ILE A 33 -40.60 -26.36 0.53
N LEU A 34 -40.90 -26.89 -0.64
CA LEU A 34 -40.20 -26.56 -1.88
C LEU A 34 -40.36 -25.08 -2.24
N SER A 35 -41.57 -24.53 -2.13
CA SER A 35 -41.85 -23.11 -2.41
C SER A 35 -41.11 -22.19 -1.41
N PHE A 36 -41.08 -22.55 -0.12
CA PHE A 36 -40.34 -21.83 0.90
C PHE A 36 -38.83 -21.82 0.57
N PHE A 37 -38.31 -22.98 0.15
CA PHE A 37 -36.89 -23.10 -0.23
C PHE A 37 -36.55 -22.25 -1.48
N LEU A 38 -37.43 -22.29 -2.49
CA LEU A 38 -37.27 -21.48 -3.70
C LEU A 38 -37.37 -19.99 -3.42
N VAL A 39 -38.33 -19.55 -2.59
CA VAL A 39 -38.44 -18.13 -2.18
C VAL A 39 -37.21 -17.71 -1.41
N LYS A 40 -36.70 -18.53 -0.49
CA LYS A 40 -35.48 -18.23 0.26
C LYS A 40 -34.29 -18.11 -0.67
N VAL A 41 -34.04 -19.04 -1.57
CA VAL A 41 -32.94 -19.02 -2.55
C VAL A 41 -33.05 -17.80 -3.47
N PHE A 42 -34.25 -17.47 -3.93
CA PHE A 42 -34.49 -16.30 -4.78
C PHE A 42 -34.21 -14.99 -4.02
N ARG A 43 -34.72 -14.86 -2.81
CA ARG A 43 -34.50 -13.72 -1.94
C ARG A 43 -33.00 -13.53 -1.63
N ASP A 44 -32.29 -14.60 -1.27
CA ASP A 44 -30.87 -14.57 -0.96
C ASP A 44 -30.04 -14.20 -2.21
N LYS A 45 -30.49 -14.61 -3.40
CA LYS A 45 -29.85 -14.22 -4.67
C LYS A 45 -30.10 -12.74 -5.01
N VAL A 46 -31.30 -12.23 -4.80
CA VAL A 46 -31.64 -10.81 -5.03
C VAL A 46 -30.89 -9.92 -4.05
N LEU A 47 -30.92 -10.23 -2.75
CA LEU A 47 -30.19 -9.47 -1.73
C LEU A 47 -28.68 -9.45 -1.99
N ASN A 48 -28.10 -10.55 -2.46
CA ASN A 48 -26.68 -10.59 -2.85
C ASN A 48 -26.37 -9.72 -4.08
N LEU A 49 -27.27 -9.67 -5.06
CA LEU A 49 -27.11 -8.81 -6.23
C LEU A 49 -27.18 -7.33 -5.83
N ASP A 50 -28.12 -6.96 -4.96
CA ASP A 50 -28.25 -5.60 -4.44
C ASP A 50 -27.02 -5.19 -3.61
N SER A 51 -26.47 -6.09 -2.80
CA SER A 51 -25.26 -5.86 -2.01
C SER A 51 -24.03 -5.68 -2.90
N VAL A 52 -23.85 -6.49 -3.95
CA VAL A 52 -22.72 -6.35 -4.90
C VAL A 52 -22.88 -5.06 -5.71
N SER A 53 -24.08 -4.73 -6.16
CA SER A 53 -24.35 -3.45 -6.85
C SER A 53 -24.05 -2.25 -5.96
N SER A 54 -24.34 -2.35 -4.67
CA SER A 54 -24.03 -1.33 -3.67
C SER A 54 -22.51 -1.12 -3.51
N LEU A 55 -21.67 -2.16 -3.63
CA LEU A 55 -20.21 -2.03 -3.60
C LEU A 55 -19.71 -1.09 -4.69
N TYR A 56 -20.15 -1.32 -5.94
CA TYR A 56 -19.75 -0.47 -7.08
C TYR A 56 -20.24 0.97 -6.89
N LYS A 57 -21.52 1.15 -6.54
CA LYS A 57 -22.13 2.47 -6.37
C LYS A 57 -21.43 3.29 -5.29
N ASN A 58 -21.10 2.69 -4.15
CA ASN A 58 -20.45 3.40 -3.05
C ASN A 58 -18.95 3.63 -3.32
N TRP A 59 -18.30 2.73 -4.05
CA TRP A 59 -16.93 2.93 -4.50
C TRP A 59 -16.79 4.13 -5.43
N ASP A 60 -17.71 4.28 -6.36
CA ASP A 60 -17.71 5.38 -7.35
C ASP A 60 -17.91 6.78 -6.73
N LEU A 61 -18.34 6.85 -5.46
CA LEU A 61 -18.42 8.11 -4.74
C LEU A 61 -17.05 8.73 -4.42
N HIS A 62 -16.01 7.92 -4.32
CA HIS A 62 -14.64 8.32 -3.96
C HIS A 62 -14.56 9.20 -2.68
N THR A 63 -15.41 8.91 -1.70
CA THR A 63 -15.49 9.61 -0.40
C THR A 63 -15.14 8.68 0.75
N ALA A 64 -14.78 9.25 1.91
CA ALA A 64 -14.51 8.48 3.12
C ALA A 64 -15.73 7.66 3.56
N GLU A 65 -16.94 8.23 3.48
CA GLU A 65 -18.18 7.51 3.76
C GLU A 65 -18.42 6.38 2.75
N GLY A 66 -18.12 6.62 1.47
CA GLY A 66 -18.21 5.61 0.42
C GLY A 66 -17.30 4.43 0.71
N TYR A 67 -16.04 4.67 1.05
CA TYR A 67 -15.08 3.62 1.39
C TYR A 67 -15.47 2.85 2.65
N SER A 68 -15.96 3.53 3.70
CA SER A 68 -16.47 2.87 4.91
C SER A 68 -17.70 2.00 4.61
N SER A 69 -18.61 2.48 3.78
CA SER A 69 -19.79 1.70 3.36
C SER A 69 -19.41 0.47 2.53
N VAL A 70 -18.41 0.59 1.64
CA VAL A 70 -17.86 -0.54 0.86
C VAL A 70 -17.21 -1.56 1.79
N TYR A 71 -16.43 -1.11 2.76
CA TYR A 71 -15.78 -1.97 3.76
C TYR A 71 -16.81 -2.81 4.52
N GLU A 72 -17.83 -2.17 5.11
CA GLU A 72 -18.88 -2.87 5.88
C GLU A 72 -19.71 -3.80 5.00
N THR A 73 -20.15 -3.35 3.81
CA THR A 73 -20.93 -4.18 2.88
C THR A 73 -20.14 -5.39 2.40
N SER A 74 -18.84 -5.21 2.12
CA SER A 74 -17.98 -6.31 1.72
C SER A 74 -17.82 -7.35 2.82
N LEU A 75 -17.63 -6.92 4.08
CA LEU A 75 -17.58 -7.82 5.24
C LEU A 75 -18.88 -8.65 5.38
N GLN A 76 -20.04 -8.02 5.28
CA GLN A 76 -21.33 -8.72 5.35
C GLN A 76 -21.47 -9.80 4.27
N ILE A 77 -20.97 -9.52 3.05
CA ILE A 77 -20.96 -10.52 1.98
C ILE A 77 -19.99 -11.66 2.33
N LEU A 78 -18.80 -11.32 2.86
CA LEU A 78 -17.74 -12.28 3.17
C LEU A 78 -18.08 -13.18 4.37
N GLU A 79 -18.87 -12.72 5.34
CA GLU A 79 -19.40 -13.53 6.43
C GLU A 79 -20.20 -14.74 5.89
N ASN A 80 -20.98 -14.53 4.84
CA ASN A 80 -21.79 -15.58 4.23
C ASN A 80 -21.06 -16.35 3.11
N LYS A 81 -20.12 -15.67 2.43
CA LYS A 81 -19.37 -16.19 1.28
C LYS A 81 -17.90 -15.76 1.37
N PRO A 82 -17.07 -16.44 2.19
CA PRO A 82 -15.70 -16.02 2.51
C PRO A 82 -14.76 -15.89 1.28
N TYR A 83 -15.11 -16.52 0.16
CA TYR A 83 -14.31 -16.48 -1.08
C TYR A 83 -15.04 -15.78 -2.23
N HIS A 84 -15.94 -14.83 -1.92
CA HIS A 84 -16.60 -14.05 -2.96
C HIS A 84 -15.61 -13.02 -3.55
N ASN A 85 -15.10 -13.29 -4.75
CA ASN A 85 -13.99 -12.53 -5.34
C ASN A 85 -14.21 -11.02 -5.42
N THR A 86 -15.40 -10.57 -5.88
CA THR A 86 -15.73 -9.15 -5.95
C THR A 86 -15.71 -8.52 -4.56
N ALA A 87 -16.31 -9.19 -3.55
CA ALA A 87 -16.31 -8.67 -2.18
C ALA A 87 -14.90 -8.62 -1.60
N LEU A 88 -14.06 -9.63 -1.85
CA LEU A 88 -12.64 -9.63 -1.44
C LEU A 88 -11.86 -8.48 -2.09
N ALA A 89 -12.06 -8.21 -3.39
CA ALA A 89 -11.39 -7.11 -4.07
C ALA A 89 -11.81 -5.77 -3.48
N PHE A 90 -13.12 -5.51 -3.33
CA PHE A 90 -13.64 -4.28 -2.75
C PHE A 90 -13.28 -4.12 -1.27
N HIS A 91 -13.28 -5.22 -0.50
CA HIS A 91 -12.79 -5.18 0.87
C HIS A 91 -11.32 -4.77 0.94
N GLY A 92 -10.48 -5.35 0.08
CA GLY A 92 -9.08 -4.97 0.00
C GLY A 92 -8.85 -3.52 -0.44
N TYR A 93 -9.65 -3.03 -1.41
CA TYR A 93 -9.57 -1.64 -1.87
C TYR A 93 -10.00 -0.66 -0.78
N SER A 94 -11.12 -0.91 -0.13
CA SER A 94 -11.65 -0.03 0.93
C SER A 94 -10.78 -0.06 2.18
N SER A 95 -10.28 -1.21 2.60
CA SER A 95 -9.32 -1.31 3.71
C SER A 95 -8.06 -0.49 3.44
N PHE A 96 -7.53 -0.51 2.20
CA PHE A 96 -6.39 0.32 1.81
C PHE A 96 -6.72 1.81 1.89
N MET A 97 -7.85 2.25 1.34
CA MET A 97 -8.24 3.68 1.35
C MET A 97 -8.49 4.19 2.77
N LEU A 98 -9.07 3.37 3.63
CA LEU A 98 -9.23 3.69 5.05
C LEU A 98 -7.88 3.74 5.78
N ALA A 99 -6.95 2.84 5.46
CA ALA A 99 -5.61 2.85 6.03
C ALA A 99 -4.82 4.12 5.68
N GLU A 100 -4.99 4.62 4.45
CA GLU A 100 -4.31 5.84 3.98
C GLU A 100 -4.79 7.09 4.72
N SER A 101 -6.05 7.14 5.14
CA SER A 101 -6.67 8.24 5.88
C SER A 101 -6.58 8.10 7.40
N GLU A 102 -6.17 6.93 7.91
CA GLU A 102 -6.09 6.66 9.35
C GLU A 102 -4.87 7.32 9.98
N THR A 103 -5.06 7.98 11.12
CA THR A 103 -3.99 8.66 11.86
C THR A 103 -3.30 7.77 12.89
N ASP A 104 -3.99 6.73 13.37
CA ASP A 104 -3.41 5.73 14.26
C ASP A 104 -2.60 4.71 13.45
N ASN A 105 -1.29 4.72 13.63
CA ASN A 105 -0.37 3.83 12.92
C ASN A 105 -0.69 2.34 13.12
N MET A 106 -1.18 1.94 14.30
CA MET A 106 -1.51 0.55 14.57
C MET A 106 -2.74 0.12 13.80
N LYS A 107 -3.78 0.95 13.78
CA LYS A 107 -4.98 0.69 12.98
C LYS A 107 -4.69 0.72 11.49
N SER A 108 -3.90 1.70 11.03
CA SER A 108 -3.47 1.77 9.64
C SER A 108 -2.74 0.49 9.21
N GLN A 109 -1.83 -0.04 10.03
CA GLN A 109 -1.16 -1.31 9.77
C GLN A 109 -2.13 -2.50 9.72
N GLN A 110 -3.12 -2.56 10.62
CA GLN A 110 -4.15 -3.62 10.59
C GLN A 110 -4.97 -3.57 9.31
N LEU A 111 -5.44 -2.39 8.92
CA LEU A 111 -6.19 -2.20 7.67
C LEU A 111 -5.35 -2.56 6.43
N LEU A 112 -4.05 -2.27 6.43
CA LEU A 112 -3.15 -2.69 5.35
C LEU A 112 -2.97 -4.22 5.31
N ASP A 113 -2.93 -4.89 6.46
CA ASP A 113 -2.88 -6.35 6.53
C ASP A 113 -4.17 -6.99 5.98
N GLU A 114 -5.32 -6.43 6.32
CA GLU A 114 -6.62 -6.84 5.77
C GLU A 114 -6.68 -6.62 4.26
N ALA A 115 -6.22 -5.46 3.78
CA ALA A 115 -6.14 -5.14 2.37
C ALA A 115 -5.29 -6.16 1.60
N ILE A 116 -4.07 -6.41 2.07
CA ILE A 116 -3.13 -7.35 1.45
C ILE A 116 -3.70 -8.77 1.45
N PHE A 117 -4.27 -9.23 2.57
CA PHE A 117 -4.87 -10.56 2.67
C PHE A 117 -6.02 -10.73 1.67
N SER A 118 -6.94 -9.77 1.64
CA SER A 118 -8.12 -9.81 0.79
C SER A 118 -7.78 -9.73 -0.69
N LEU A 119 -6.87 -8.82 -1.07
CA LEU A 119 -6.40 -8.68 -2.46
C LEU A 119 -5.63 -9.91 -2.93
N ARG A 120 -4.76 -10.50 -2.10
CA ARG A 120 -4.05 -11.74 -2.45
C ARG A 120 -5.02 -12.91 -2.61
N THR A 121 -6.06 -12.95 -1.81
CA THR A 121 -7.10 -14.00 -1.91
C THR A 121 -7.94 -13.79 -3.17
N ALA A 122 -8.39 -12.58 -3.44
CA ALA A 122 -9.13 -12.23 -4.65
C ALA A 122 -8.33 -12.55 -5.93
N LYS A 123 -7.03 -12.25 -5.94
CA LYS A 123 -6.14 -12.50 -7.08
C LYS A 123 -6.14 -13.95 -7.57
N ARG A 124 -6.40 -14.94 -6.69
CA ARG A 124 -6.33 -16.36 -7.05
C ARG A 124 -7.40 -16.78 -8.06
N ASN A 125 -8.56 -16.12 -8.02
CA ASN A 125 -9.73 -16.51 -8.82
C ASN A 125 -10.42 -15.30 -9.47
N CYS A 126 -9.75 -14.13 -9.55
CA CYS A 126 -10.32 -12.97 -10.21
C CYS A 126 -10.32 -13.17 -11.74
N ARG A 127 -11.15 -12.38 -12.41
CA ARG A 127 -11.15 -12.29 -13.87
C ARG A 127 -9.87 -11.58 -14.31
N GLU A 128 -9.41 -11.89 -15.52
CA GLU A 128 -8.18 -11.33 -16.07
C GLU A 128 -8.21 -9.80 -16.21
N ASP A 129 -9.38 -9.24 -16.51
CA ASP A 129 -9.57 -7.79 -16.65
C ASP A 129 -9.46 -7.01 -15.33
N VAL A 130 -9.64 -7.66 -14.18
CA VAL A 130 -9.51 -7.04 -12.85
C VAL A 130 -8.10 -7.23 -12.24
N LEU A 131 -7.36 -8.21 -12.76
CA LEU A 131 -6.04 -8.59 -12.24
C LEU A 131 -5.02 -7.44 -12.22
N PRO A 132 -4.94 -6.56 -13.25
CA PRO A 132 -4.00 -5.44 -13.25
C PRO A 132 -4.26 -4.46 -12.10
N GLN A 133 -5.54 -4.14 -11.83
CA GLN A 133 -5.92 -3.26 -10.73
C GLN A 133 -5.61 -3.89 -9.37
N ILE A 134 -5.86 -5.20 -9.19
CA ILE A 134 -5.50 -5.90 -7.95
C ILE A 134 -3.98 -5.86 -7.73
N ASN A 135 -3.17 -6.08 -8.77
CA ASN A 135 -1.73 -5.99 -8.66
C ASN A 135 -1.28 -4.57 -8.28
N TYR A 136 -1.83 -3.53 -8.91
CA TYR A 136 -1.55 -2.15 -8.56
C TYR A 136 -1.86 -1.84 -7.09
N MET A 137 -3.04 -2.24 -6.61
CA MET A 137 -3.42 -2.03 -5.21
C MET A 137 -2.55 -2.81 -4.22
N LEU A 138 -2.12 -4.02 -4.58
CA LEU A 138 -1.14 -4.77 -3.79
C LEU A 138 0.21 -4.04 -3.71
N GLY A 139 0.69 -3.50 -4.83
CA GLY A 139 1.91 -2.70 -4.86
C GLY A 139 1.82 -1.49 -3.92
N ARG A 140 0.73 -0.73 -4.00
CA ARG A 140 0.47 0.40 -3.09
C ARG A 140 0.40 -0.03 -1.63
N ALA A 141 -0.37 -1.08 -1.33
CA ALA A 141 -0.53 -1.56 0.05
C ALA A 141 0.81 -1.99 0.68
N TYR A 142 1.66 -2.68 -0.07
CA TYR A 142 3.01 -3.02 0.39
C TYR A 142 3.91 -1.80 0.56
N PHE A 143 3.82 -0.81 -0.33
CA PHE A 143 4.57 0.43 -0.21
C PHE A 143 4.22 1.19 1.07
N TYR A 144 2.93 1.41 1.34
CA TYR A 144 2.47 2.08 2.55
C TYR A 144 2.80 1.29 3.81
N LYS A 145 2.70 -0.04 3.76
CA LYS A 145 3.11 -0.90 4.89
C LYS A 145 4.60 -0.76 5.19
N GLY A 146 5.46 -0.71 4.17
CA GLY A 146 6.89 -0.46 4.31
C GLY A 146 7.18 0.91 4.93
N LYS A 147 6.46 1.94 4.47
CA LYS A 147 6.59 3.32 4.98
C LYS A 147 6.22 3.42 6.47
N LEU A 148 5.13 2.80 6.90
CA LEU A 148 4.69 2.83 8.30
C LEU A 148 5.59 2.03 9.24
N SER A 149 6.15 0.92 8.78
CA SER A 149 7.01 0.07 9.60
C SER A 149 8.46 0.53 9.66
N ASN A 150 8.85 1.55 8.88
CA ASN A 150 10.24 1.98 8.66
C ASN A 150 11.17 0.86 8.19
N TYR A 151 10.63 -0.21 7.61
CA TYR A 151 11.37 -1.34 7.08
C TYR A 151 11.22 -1.44 5.57
N HIS A 152 12.35 -1.63 4.88
CA HIS A 152 12.39 -1.79 3.41
C HIS A 152 12.07 -3.22 2.93
N TYR A 153 11.61 -4.10 3.83
CA TYR A 153 11.35 -5.52 3.54
C TYR A 153 10.27 -5.78 2.49
N TYR A 154 9.49 -4.76 2.13
CA TYR A 154 8.40 -4.92 1.16
C TYR A 154 8.71 -4.31 -0.21
N SER A 155 9.88 -3.68 -0.39
CA SER A 155 10.20 -2.98 -1.65
C SER A 155 10.25 -3.92 -2.85
N ASP A 156 10.72 -5.15 -2.68
CA ASP A 156 10.69 -6.19 -3.71
C ASP A 156 9.27 -6.58 -4.13
N LEU A 157 8.34 -6.64 -3.17
CA LEU A 157 6.94 -6.92 -3.45
C LEU A 157 6.25 -5.72 -4.13
N VAL A 158 6.59 -4.49 -3.76
CA VAL A 158 6.13 -3.29 -4.45
C VAL A 158 6.53 -3.35 -5.93
N VAL A 159 7.82 -3.51 -6.20
CA VAL A 159 8.36 -3.62 -7.57
C VAL A 159 7.68 -4.75 -8.34
N LYS A 160 7.58 -5.94 -7.74
CA LYS A 160 6.92 -7.09 -8.36
C LYS A 160 5.48 -6.78 -8.77
N TYR A 161 4.68 -6.26 -7.86
CA TYR A 161 3.25 -6.09 -8.11
C TYR A 161 2.95 -4.90 -9.02
N LEU A 162 3.71 -3.80 -8.91
CA LEU A 162 3.56 -2.67 -9.83
C LEU A 162 3.99 -3.05 -11.25
N ASN A 163 5.10 -3.77 -11.43
CA ASN A 163 5.50 -4.24 -12.76
C ASN A 163 4.46 -5.20 -13.36
N LEU A 164 3.91 -6.12 -12.56
CA LEU A 164 2.81 -6.98 -13.03
C LEU A 164 1.55 -6.20 -13.44
N ALA A 165 1.29 -5.05 -12.84
CA ALA A 165 0.19 -4.18 -13.23
C ALA A 165 0.50 -3.48 -14.55
N VAL A 166 1.69 -2.90 -14.69
CA VAL A 166 2.16 -2.21 -15.91
C VAL A 166 2.23 -3.16 -17.11
N ASP A 167 2.81 -4.36 -16.94
CA ASP A 167 2.93 -5.39 -17.97
C ASP A 167 1.55 -5.84 -18.49
N ALA A 168 0.53 -5.75 -17.63
CA ALA A 168 -0.86 -6.03 -17.99
C ALA A 168 -1.63 -4.79 -18.48
N GLY A 169 -0.94 -3.68 -18.75
CA GLY A 169 -1.51 -2.45 -19.34
C GLY A 169 -2.18 -1.50 -18.35
N TYR A 170 -1.98 -1.68 -17.02
CA TYR A 170 -2.52 -0.73 -16.04
C TYR A 170 -1.66 0.54 -16.00
N VAL A 171 -2.31 1.70 -16.04
CA VAL A 171 -1.65 3.00 -16.03
C VAL A 171 -2.14 3.80 -14.82
N SER A 172 -1.19 4.37 -14.07
CA SER A 172 -1.46 5.32 -12.99
C SER A 172 -0.25 6.24 -12.80
N ASP A 173 -0.53 7.51 -12.56
CA ASP A 173 0.48 8.58 -12.46
C ASP A 173 1.47 8.39 -11.29
N ASP A 174 1.10 7.62 -10.27
CA ASP A 174 1.94 7.38 -9.09
C ASP A 174 2.90 6.19 -9.26
N ILE A 175 2.67 5.30 -10.22
CA ILE A 175 3.48 4.09 -10.42
C ILE A 175 4.98 4.41 -10.59
N PRO A 176 5.38 5.35 -11.47
CA PRO A 176 6.79 5.63 -11.66
C PRO A 176 7.48 6.13 -10.38
N LEU A 177 6.80 6.98 -9.60
CA LEU A 177 7.33 7.45 -8.32
C LEU A 177 7.49 6.32 -7.30
N LEU A 178 6.48 5.46 -7.17
CA LEU A 178 6.50 4.33 -6.23
C LEU A 178 7.58 3.31 -6.61
N LEU A 179 7.75 3.03 -7.91
CA LEU A 179 8.84 2.18 -8.41
C LEU A 179 10.21 2.80 -8.12
N GLY A 180 10.39 4.09 -8.42
CA GLY A 180 11.64 4.80 -8.18
C GLY A 180 12.07 4.74 -6.71
N LEU A 181 11.15 5.01 -5.78
CA LEU A 181 11.40 4.93 -4.33
C LEU A 181 11.71 3.48 -3.89
N SER A 182 11.04 2.50 -4.48
CA SER A 182 11.23 1.09 -4.12
C SER A 182 12.55 0.55 -4.65
N TYR A 183 12.93 0.87 -5.89
CA TYR A 183 14.25 0.54 -6.45
C TYR A 183 15.38 1.22 -5.66
N ALA A 184 15.20 2.49 -5.27
CA ALA A 184 16.15 3.20 -4.41
C ALA A 184 16.36 2.48 -3.06
N SER A 185 15.28 1.99 -2.46
CA SER A 185 15.35 1.22 -1.20
C SER A 185 16.04 -0.13 -1.35
N LEU A 186 15.99 -0.73 -2.54
CA LEU A 186 16.70 -1.97 -2.88
C LEU A 186 18.15 -1.75 -3.30
N GLY A 187 18.58 -0.48 -3.43
CA GLY A 187 19.92 -0.15 -3.94
C GLY A 187 20.06 -0.32 -5.46
N ASP A 188 18.97 -0.49 -6.17
CA ASP A 188 18.94 -0.59 -7.62
C ASP A 188 18.86 0.82 -8.23
N THR A 189 20.02 1.44 -8.30
CA THR A 189 20.17 2.86 -8.68
C THR A 189 19.72 3.13 -10.11
N ASP A 190 20.05 2.25 -11.05
CA ASP A 190 19.75 2.45 -12.47
C ASP A 190 18.24 2.41 -12.74
N ASN A 191 17.55 1.39 -12.22
CA ASN A 191 16.10 1.30 -12.34
C ASN A 191 15.38 2.41 -11.55
N SER A 192 15.95 2.85 -10.42
CA SER A 192 15.43 3.99 -9.66
C SER A 192 15.50 5.29 -10.47
N ILE A 193 16.63 5.57 -11.12
CA ILE A 193 16.79 6.74 -11.99
C ILE A 193 15.81 6.69 -13.16
N ALA A 194 15.69 5.55 -13.83
CA ALA A 194 14.75 5.37 -14.93
C ALA A 194 13.30 5.68 -14.49
N ALA A 195 12.85 5.06 -13.41
CA ALA A 195 11.51 5.26 -12.89
C ALA A 195 11.25 6.71 -12.42
N PHE A 196 12.22 7.35 -11.75
CA PHE A 196 12.09 8.75 -11.37
C PHE A 196 12.07 9.69 -12.59
N THR A 197 12.79 9.36 -13.67
CA THR A 197 12.75 10.12 -14.91
C THR A 197 11.36 10.05 -15.56
N GLU A 198 10.71 8.90 -15.53
CA GLU A 198 9.32 8.76 -15.94
C GLU A 198 8.37 9.57 -15.03
N ALA A 199 8.59 9.55 -13.71
CA ALA A 199 7.81 10.34 -12.77
C ALA A 199 7.90 11.85 -13.04
N LEU A 200 9.05 12.35 -13.49
CA LEU A 200 9.22 13.76 -13.89
C LEU A 200 8.34 14.16 -15.09
N LEU A 201 8.05 13.24 -16.01
CA LEU A 201 7.16 13.49 -17.15
C LEU A 201 5.71 13.67 -16.71
N VAL A 202 5.34 13.07 -15.56
CA VAL A 202 4.00 13.18 -15.00
C VAL A 202 3.89 14.47 -14.18
N ARG A 203 4.78 14.66 -13.21
CA ARG A 203 4.79 15.83 -12.32
C ARG A 203 6.16 16.04 -11.72
N GLU A 204 6.70 17.25 -11.93
CA GLU A 204 7.89 17.70 -11.23
C GLU A 204 7.56 18.13 -9.80
N SER A 205 8.45 17.81 -8.86
CA SER A 205 8.45 18.32 -7.49
C SER A 205 9.87 18.40 -6.98
N ASP A 206 10.12 19.32 -6.04
CA ASP A 206 11.42 19.50 -5.39
C ASP A 206 11.92 18.21 -4.71
N THR A 207 11.02 17.48 -4.05
CA THR A 207 11.34 16.18 -3.46
C THR A 207 11.73 15.12 -4.52
N LEU A 208 11.09 15.11 -5.69
CA LEU A 208 11.47 14.21 -6.78
C LEU A 208 12.85 14.58 -7.33
N LEU A 209 13.12 15.87 -7.55
CA LEU A 209 14.43 16.36 -7.99
C LEU A 209 15.54 15.96 -7.01
N PHE A 210 15.30 16.11 -5.70
CA PHE A 210 16.24 15.68 -4.67
C PHE A 210 16.49 14.17 -4.69
N ASN A 211 15.44 13.36 -4.82
CA ASN A 211 15.59 11.90 -4.92
C ASN A 211 16.42 11.48 -6.14
N ILE A 212 16.22 12.15 -7.28
CA ILE A 212 17.02 11.92 -8.48
C ILE A 212 18.50 12.33 -8.23
N ALA A 213 18.74 13.49 -7.65
CA ALA A 213 20.10 13.94 -7.30
C ALA A 213 20.81 12.92 -6.41
N LYS A 214 20.10 12.37 -5.43
CA LYS A 214 20.61 11.34 -4.53
C LYS A 214 20.99 10.06 -5.27
N GLN A 215 20.17 9.60 -6.24
CA GLN A 215 20.50 8.43 -7.04
C GLN A 215 21.71 8.66 -7.95
N TYR A 216 21.80 9.83 -8.61
CA TYR A 216 22.97 10.17 -9.39
C TYR A 216 24.23 10.30 -8.54
N CYS A 217 24.13 10.80 -7.30
CA CYS A 217 25.25 10.80 -6.36
C CYS A 217 25.69 9.36 -5.99
N ASN A 218 24.73 8.46 -5.71
CA ASN A 218 25.02 7.05 -5.44
C ASN A 218 25.66 6.34 -6.63
N ASN A 219 25.36 6.78 -7.85
CA ASN A 219 25.95 6.27 -9.10
C ASN A 219 27.23 7.02 -9.51
N GLU A 220 27.84 7.77 -8.60
CA GLU A 220 29.06 8.55 -8.81
C GLU A 220 28.98 9.60 -9.95
N GLN A 221 27.78 9.88 -10.45
CA GLN A 221 27.52 10.89 -11.47
C GLN A 221 27.32 12.29 -10.85
N HIS A 222 28.35 12.76 -10.16
CA HIS A 222 28.31 13.96 -9.34
C HIS A 222 27.91 15.23 -10.09
N SER A 223 28.37 15.38 -11.34
CA SER A 223 28.00 16.55 -12.16
C SER A 223 26.50 16.62 -12.44
N VAL A 224 25.85 15.49 -12.70
CA VAL A 224 24.41 15.41 -12.93
C VAL A 224 23.65 15.62 -11.61
N ALA A 225 24.12 15.00 -10.52
CA ALA A 225 23.54 15.20 -9.19
C ALA A 225 23.48 16.68 -8.82
N LYS A 226 24.59 17.42 -9.04
CA LYS A 226 24.65 18.88 -8.78
C LYS A 226 23.64 19.68 -9.60
N GLN A 227 23.41 19.33 -10.86
CA GLN A 227 22.39 20.01 -11.70
C GLN A 227 20.98 19.88 -11.12
N TYR A 228 20.62 18.68 -10.64
CA TYR A 228 19.34 18.48 -9.97
C TYR A 228 19.25 19.21 -8.62
N LEU A 229 20.34 19.26 -7.84
CA LEU A 229 20.37 20.03 -6.59
C LEU A 229 20.20 21.53 -6.83
N VAL A 230 20.80 22.10 -7.89
CA VAL A 230 20.59 23.51 -8.26
C VAL A 230 19.10 23.77 -8.49
N ARG A 231 18.39 22.89 -9.20
CA ARG A 231 16.94 23.03 -9.39
C ARG A 231 16.17 22.97 -8.06
N VAL A 232 16.59 22.09 -7.13
CA VAL A 232 15.97 22.05 -5.79
C VAL A 232 16.18 23.38 -5.07
N PHE A 233 17.38 23.98 -5.12
CA PHE A 233 17.67 25.28 -4.49
C PHE A 233 16.89 26.44 -5.12
N GLU A 234 16.56 26.35 -6.42
CA GLU A 234 15.78 27.36 -7.14
C GLU A 234 14.27 27.26 -6.89
N THR A 235 13.75 26.04 -6.62
CA THR A 235 12.30 25.79 -6.61
C THR A 235 11.73 25.52 -5.22
N SER A 236 12.55 25.00 -4.27
CA SER A 236 12.06 24.58 -2.97
C SER A 236 12.01 25.71 -1.96
N GLU A 237 10.87 25.80 -1.27
CA GLU A 237 10.69 26.62 -0.05
C GLU A 237 10.78 25.77 1.23
N ASN A 238 10.99 24.46 1.10
CA ASN A 238 11.07 23.53 2.22
C ASN A 238 12.47 23.53 2.82
N GLU A 239 12.65 24.19 3.98
CA GLU A 239 13.96 24.30 4.65
C GLU A 239 14.59 22.95 5.00
N ASP A 240 13.80 21.95 5.40
CA ASP A 240 14.32 20.60 5.69
C ASP A 240 14.91 19.96 4.42
N LEU A 241 14.23 20.10 3.29
CA LEU A 241 14.72 19.60 2.00
C LEU A 241 15.96 20.36 1.53
N LEU A 242 15.99 21.69 1.71
CA LEU A 242 17.16 22.50 1.40
C LEU A 242 18.36 22.08 2.25
N ASN A 243 18.18 21.87 3.55
CA ASN A 243 19.26 21.39 4.43
C ASN A 243 19.76 20.00 4.00
N LYS A 244 18.87 19.07 3.66
CA LYS A 244 19.26 17.77 3.09
C LYS A 244 20.00 17.89 1.77
N SER A 245 19.66 18.89 0.95
CA SER A 245 20.31 19.15 -0.33
C SER A 245 21.72 19.71 -0.14
N HIS A 246 21.92 20.62 0.83
CA HIS A 246 23.26 21.10 1.22
C HIS A 246 24.13 19.97 1.81
N ILE A 247 23.56 19.06 2.63
CA ILE A 247 24.27 17.88 3.13
C ILE A 247 24.74 17.01 1.96
N LEU A 248 23.86 16.73 1.00
CA LEU A 248 24.20 15.92 -0.17
C LEU A 248 25.25 16.59 -1.05
N LEU A 249 25.16 17.93 -1.24
CA LEU A 249 26.15 18.69 -2.00
C LEU A 249 27.51 18.67 -1.31
N GLY A 250 27.55 18.86 0.02
CA GLY A 250 28.77 18.72 0.82
C GLY A 250 29.39 17.33 0.70
N GLN A 251 28.57 16.27 0.68
CA GLN A 251 29.06 14.91 0.46
C GLN A 251 29.64 14.73 -0.95
N ILE A 252 29.02 15.32 -1.98
CA ILE A 252 29.54 15.32 -3.35
C ILE A 252 30.91 16.02 -3.40
N TYR A 253 31.06 17.17 -2.77
CA TYR A 253 32.35 17.89 -2.70
C TYR A 253 33.41 17.08 -1.95
N ILE A 254 33.07 16.35 -0.88
CA ILE A 254 34.00 15.43 -0.23
C ILE A 254 34.48 14.36 -1.21
N ASN A 255 33.60 13.74 -1.98
CA ASN A 255 33.95 12.73 -2.97
C ASN A 255 34.84 13.28 -4.09
N GLU A 256 34.62 14.53 -4.49
CA GLU A 256 35.45 15.28 -5.44
C GLU A 256 36.76 15.81 -4.83
N LYS A 257 37.00 15.60 -3.51
CA LYS A 257 38.12 16.13 -2.74
C LYS A 257 38.19 17.66 -2.66
N ASN A 258 37.06 18.30 -2.90
CA ASN A 258 36.90 19.74 -2.77
C ASN A 258 36.43 20.07 -1.35
N TYR A 259 37.40 20.04 -0.39
CA TYR A 259 37.07 20.15 1.02
C TYR A 259 36.64 21.54 1.46
N ASP A 260 37.06 22.60 0.73
CA ASP A 260 36.68 23.97 1.05
C ASP A 260 35.22 24.24 0.76
N ASP A 261 34.74 23.79 -0.41
CA ASP A 261 33.32 23.91 -0.74
C ASP A 261 32.45 22.97 0.15
N ALA A 262 32.95 21.77 0.47
CA ALA A 262 32.25 20.89 1.41
C ALA A 262 32.05 21.53 2.79
N GLU A 263 33.12 22.18 3.32
CA GLU A 263 33.05 22.91 4.59
C GLU A 263 32.09 24.09 4.52
N ALA A 264 32.05 24.80 3.41
CA ALA A 264 31.14 25.92 3.20
C ALA A 264 29.67 25.47 3.27
N GLU A 265 29.32 24.32 2.63
CA GLU A 265 27.97 23.78 2.65
C GLU A 265 27.51 23.41 4.08
N TYR A 266 28.35 22.72 4.84
CA TYR A 266 28.00 22.34 6.22
C TYR A 266 27.93 23.57 7.16
N ASN A 267 28.82 24.53 6.99
CA ASN A 267 28.76 25.76 7.76
C ASN A 267 27.53 26.60 7.43
N TYR A 268 27.06 26.60 6.17
CA TYR A 268 25.82 27.26 5.79
C TYR A 268 24.62 26.70 6.59
N ILE A 269 24.55 25.37 6.76
CA ILE A 269 23.52 24.74 7.57
C ILE A 269 23.65 25.20 9.03
N LEU A 270 24.85 25.15 9.60
CA LEU A 270 25.07 25.49 11.01
C LEU A 270 24.86 26.99 11.33
N GLN A 271 24.92 27.87 10.33
CA GLN A 271 24.53 29.27 10.50
C GLN A 271 23.03 29.43 10.71
N LYS A 272 22.23 28.53 10.16
CA LYS A 272 20.77 28.54 10.29
C LYS A 272 20.28 27.69 11.48
N ASP A 273 20.90 26.54 11.67
CA ASP A 273 20.61 25.59 12.75
C ASP A 273 21.90 25.01 13.32
N GLU A 274 22.37 25.61 14.43
CA GLU A 274 23.57 25.16 15.14
C GLU A 274 23.45 23.72 15.70
N ASN A 275 22.25 23.17 15.76
CA ASN A 275 21.99 21.83 16.28
C ASN A 275 21.80 20.78 15.15
N SER A 276 22.29 21.03 13.97
CA SER A 276 22.30 20.03 12.89
C SER A 276 23.37 18.95 13.14
N ALA A 277 22.94 17.76 13.58
CA ALA A 277 23.84 16.64 13.82
C ALA A 277 24.57 16.20 12.55
N ASP A 278 23.88 16.15 11.41
CA ASP A 278 24.45 15.75 10.13
C ASP A 278 25.48 16.74 9.61
N ALA A 279 25.29 18.06 9.82
CA ALA A 279 26.26 19.06 9.44
C ALA A 279 27.55 18.97 10.29
N HIS A 280 27.44 18.77 11.60
CA HIS A 280 28.58 18.48 12.45
C HIS A 280 29.31 17.21 12.08
N TYR A 281 28.56 16.15 11.70
CA TYR A 281 29.17 14.93 11.20
C TYR A 281 29.97 15.17 9.91
N GLY A 282 29.38 15.91 8.96
CA GLY A 282 30.01 16.28 7.70
C GLY A 282 31.29 17.11 7.90
N LEU A 283 31.27 18.14 8.79
CA LEU A 283 32.47 18.89 9.14
C LEU A 283 33.56 18.01 9.76
N GLY A 284 33.16 17.05 10.60
CA GLY A 284 34.09 16.07 11.16
C GLY A 284 34.79 15.26 10.07
N LEU A 285 34.06 14.85 9.02
CA LEU A 285 34.62 14.13 7.86
C LEU A 285 35.62 15.05 7.09
N VAL A 286 35.27 16.30 6.86
CA VAL A 286 36.14 17.26 6.18
C VAL A 286 37.44 17.44 6.95
N HIS A 287 37.38 17.64 8.26
CA HIS A 287 38.58 17.81 9.12
C HIS A 287 39.44 16.54 9.14
N GLU A 288 38.82 15.34 9.21
CA GLU A 288 39.56 14.08 9.13
C GLU A 288 40.33 13.96 7.82
N LEU A 289 39.67 14.25 6.68
CA LEU A 289 40.27 14.16 5.35
C LEU A 289 41.39 15.20 5.11
N ARG A 290 41.36 16.32 5.83
CA ARG A 290 42.45 17.29 5.89
C ARG A 290 43.55 16.90 6.89
N GLY A 291 43.42 15.81 7.64
CA GLY A 291 44.37 15.34 8.63
C GLY A 291 44.23 15.98 10.03
N ASP A 292 43.24 16.84 10.26
CA ASP A 292 42.97 17.44 11.57
C ASP A 292 42.02 16.54 12.42
N ASN A 293 42.59 15.48 12.94
CA ASN A 293 41.86 14.53 13.76
C ASN A 293 41.31 15.09 15.06
N ILE A 294 41.92 16.21 15.57
CA ILE A 294 41.46 16.84 16.80
C ILE A 294 40.13 17.55 16.55
N LYS A 295 40.08 18.37 15.50
CA LYS A 295 38.83 19.03 15.08
C LYS A 295 37.77 18.01 14.64
N ALA A 296 38.16 17.00 13.90
CA ALA A 296 37.22 15.94 13.48
C ALA A 296 36.48 15.32 14.68
N ARG A 297 37.24 14.90 15.70
CA ARG A 297 36.65 14.35 16.93
C ARG A 297 35.80 15.34 17.71
N ALA A 298 36.19 16.64 17.69
CA ALA A 298 35.38 17.67 18.34
C ALA A 298 34.00 17.80 17.68
N GLU A 299 33.96 17.83 16.34
CA GLU A 299 32.72 17.92 15.60
C GLU A 299 31.83 16.65 15.76
N TRP A 300 32.41 15.43 15.75
CA TRP A 300 31.65 14.22 16.01
C TRP A 300 31.12 14.13 17.45
N ARG A 301 31.80 14.70 18.44
CA ARG A 301 31.24 14.82 19.79
C ARG A 301 30.03 15.74 19.85
N LYS A 302 30.07 16.88 19.11
CA LYS A 302 28.90 17.77 18.97
C LYS A 302 27.73 17.02 18.31
N CYS A 303 28.00 16.33 17.20
CA CYS A 303 27.02 15.49 16.54
C CYS A 303 26.35 14.50 17.53
N LEU A 304 27.15 13.74 18.31
CA LEU A 304 26.63 12.77 19.28
C LEU A 304 25.95 13.40 20.49
N LYS A 305 26.28 14.63 20.83
CA LYS A 305 25.56 15.38 21.86
C LYS A 305 24.16 15.76 21.43
N ILE A 306 23.98 16.08 20.15
CA ILE A 306 22.69 16.40 19.52
C ILE A 306 21.89 15.13 19.25
N GLN A 307 22.52 14.15 18.60
CA GLN A 307 21.94 12.86 18.23
C GLN A 307 22.84 11.72 18.73
N PHE A 308 22.57 11.23 19.94
CA PHE A 308 23.42 10.23 20.64
C PHE A 308 23.58 8.89 19.87
N ASN A 309 22.63 8.56 18.98
CA ASN A 309 22.64 7.34 18.19
C ASN A 309 23.02 7.58 16.71
N HIS A 310 23.66 8.71 16.36
CA HIS A 310 24.07 8.99 14.98
C HIS A 310 25.08 7.93 14.48
N PRO A 311 24.70 7.08 13.47
CA PRO A 311 25.46 5.88 13.15
C PRO A 311 26.86 6.18 12.61
N GLY A 312 27.00 7.22 11.78
CA GLY A 312 28.28 7.63 11.22
C GLY A 312 29.25 8.12 12.30
N ALA A 313 28.77 8.98 13.22
CA ALA A 313 29.59 9.52 14.28
C ALA A 313 29.99 8.45 15.31
N LEU A 314 29.10 7.51 15.65
CA LEU A 314 29.42 6.36 16.50
C LEU A 314 30.55 5.52 15.90
N LYS A 315 30.46 5.21 14.60
CA LYS A 315 31.49 4.43 13.90
C LYS A 315 32.86 5.13 13.90
N LYS A 316 32.88 6.47 13.84
CA LYS A 316 34.13 7.27 13.85
C LYS A 316 34.72 7.46 15.24
N MET A 317 33.89 7.31 16.28
CA MET A 317 34.31 7.50 17.67
C MET A 317 34.59 6.18 18.42
N ALA A 318 34.23 5.02 17.80
CA ALA A 318 34.58 3.70 18.32
C ALA A 318 36.08 3.42 18.08
#